data_aaa9b6431b351004f6d3ebf188137402
#
_entry.id   aaa9b6431b351004f6d3ebf188137402
#
_cell.length_a   1.000
_cell.length_b   1.000
_cell.length_c   1.000
_cell.angle_alpha   90.00
_cell.angle_beta   90.00
_cell.angle_gamma   90.00
#
_symmetry.space_group_name_H-M   'P 1'
#
loop_
_entity.id
_entity.type
_entity.pdbx_description
1 polymer ?
#
loop_
_entity_poly.entity_id
_entity_poly.type
_entity_poly.pdbx_seq_one_letter_code
_entity_poly.pdbx_strand_id
1 'polypeptide(L)'
;MNWNKTAKEDFEAILAKIPVFLRGIASTKVAQRAEILARNENRLEVCPKDVVDAFFKETPFGFHGPMKMDMDALGIEYKKYGHDK
;
A
#
# COMPACT_ATOMS: atom_id res chain seq x y z
N MET A 1 8.53 -7.45 -11.84
CA MET A 1 9.27 -6.40 -11.11
C MET A 1 9.60 -6.88 -9.71
N ASN A 2 10.80 -6.56 -9.24
CA ASN A 2 11.21 -6.94 -7.89
C ASN A 2 10.55 -6.05 -6.84
N TRP A 3 10.35 -6.62 -5.66
CA TRP A 3 9.80 -5.90 -4.52
C TRP A 3 10.84 -5.89 -3.40
N ASN A 4 11.07 -4.73 -2.80
CA ASN A 4 11.87 -4.60 -1.61
C ASN A 4 11.23 -5.45 -0.49
N LYS A 5 12.04 -6.05 0.37
CA LYS A 5 11.55 -6.93 1.42
C LYS A 5 10.53 -6.23 2.32
N THR A 6 10.85 -5.02 2.77
CA THR A 6 9.94 -4.24 3.63
C THR A 6 8.65 -3.89 2.89
N ALA A 7 8.74 -3.54 1.59
CA ALA A 7 7.57 -3.26 0.78
C ALA A 7 6.64 -4.46 0.73
N LYS A 8 7.18 -5.65 0.52
CA LYS A 8 6.39 -6.88 0.47
C LYS A 8 5.75 -7.19 1.82
N GLU A 9 6.51 -7.03 2.90
CA GLU A 9 5.99 -7.24 4.25
C GLU A 9 4.85 -6.29 4.57
N ASP A 10 5.02 -5.00 4.26
CA ASP A 10 3.97 -3.99 4.49
C ASP A 10 2.72 -4.31 3.67
N PHE A 11 2.90 -4.68 2.41
CA PHE A 11 1.80 -5.04 1.52
C PHE A 11 0.99 -6.20 2.11
N GLU A 12 1.67 -7.27 2.52
CA GLU A 12 1.01 -8.44 3.08
C GLU A 12 0.34 -8.14 4.41
N ALA A 13 0.98 -7.33 5.26
CA ALA A 13 0.44 -6.96 6.57
C ALA A 13 -0.84 -6.12 6.43
N ILE A 14 -0.86 -5.16 5.50
CA ILE A 14 -2.05 -4.35 5.26
C ILE A 14 -3.16 -5.20 4.66
N LEU A 15 -2.85 -6.08 3.72
CA LEU A 15 -3.84 -6.98 3.12
C LEU A 15 -4.51 -7.85 4.17
N ALA A 16 -3.76 -8.28 5.18
CA ALA A 16 -4.32 -9.10 6.25
C ALA A 16 -5.39 -8.39 7.07
N LYS A 17 -5.45 -7.06 7.02
CA LYS A 17 -6.48 -6.25 7.68
C LYS A 17 -7.75 -6.12 6.84
N ILE A 18 -7.69 -6.47 5.57
CA ILE A 18 -8.83 -6.39 4.66
C ILE A 18 -9.66 -7.66 4.79
N PRO A 19 -11.01 -7.55 4.77
CA PRO A 19 -11.86 -8.75 4.79
C PRO A 19 -11.47 -9.76 3.72
N VAL A 20 -11.51 -11.04 4.07
CA VAL A 20 -11.02 -12.13 3.21
C VAL A 20 -11.63 -12.08 1.81
N PHE A 21 -12.95 -11.80 1.72
CA PHE A 21 -13.64 -11.82 0.42
C PHE A 21 -13.25 -10.66 -0.50
N LEU A 22 -12.61 -9.61 0.02
CA LEU A 22 -12.12 -8.48 -0.79
C LEU A 22 -10.62 -8.55 -1.04
N ARG A 23 -9.93 -9.42 -0.32
CA ARG A 23 -8.46 -9.45 -0.30
C ARG A 23 -7.84 -9.75 -1.65
N GLY A 24 -8.44 -10.65 -2.42
CA GLY A 24 -7.92 -11.00 -3.73
C GLY A 24 -7.94 -9.82 -4.72
N ILE A 25 -9.07 -9.12 -4.78
CA ILE A 25 -9.21 -7.94 -5.65
C ILE A 25 -8.25 -6.85 -5.22
N ALA A 26 -8.19 -6.58 -3.91
CA ALA A 26 -7.30 -5.56 -3.37
C ALA A 26 -5.84 -5.88 -3.67
N SER A 27 -5.44 -7.14 -3.50
CA SER A 27 -4.08 -7.58 -3.77
C SER A 27 -3.69 -7.28 -5.22
N THR A 28 -4.54 -7.66 -6.17
CA THR A 28 -4.25 -7.44 -7.59
C THR A 28 -4.14 -5.95 -7.93
N LYS A 29 -5.12 -5.17 -7.50
CA LYS A 29 -5.16 -3.74 -7.84
C LYS A 29 -4.03 -2.96 -7.20
N VAL A 30 -3.76 -3.21 -5.93
CA VAL A 30 -2.72 -2.50 -5.19
C VAL A 30 -1.34 -2.88 -5.72
N ALA A 31 -1.09 -4.17 -5.97
CA ALA A 31 0.20 -4.59 -6.50
C ALA A 31 0.49 -3.95 -7.87
N GLN A 32 -0.51 -3.92 -8.76
CA GLN A 32 -0.35 -3.29 -10.07
C GLN A 32 -0.04 -1.81 -9.93
N ARG A 33 -0.77 -1.12 -9.04
CA ARG A 33 -0.55 0.31 -8.81
C ARG A 33 0.83 0.59 -8.24
N ALA A 34 1.28 -0.22 -7.29
CA ALA A 34 2.60 -0.06 -6.70
C ALA A 34 3.70 -0.16 -7.75
N GLU A 35 3.58 -1.13 -8.67
CA GLU A 35 4.55 -1.29 -9.75
C GLU A 35 4.51 -0.14 -10.75
N ILE A 36 3.32 0.37 -11.05
CA ILE A 36 3.18 1.54 -11.92
C ILE A 36 3.87 2.75 -11.29
N LEU A 37 3.66 2.97 -9.99
CA LEU A 37 4.27 4.10 -9.29
C LEU A 37 5.79 4.01 -9.28
N ALA A 38 6.33 2.81 -9.07
CA ALA A 38 7.78 2.59 -9.11
C ALA A 38 8.34 2.89 -10.50
N ARG A 39 7.68 2.40 -11.56
CA ARG A 39 8.11 2.65 -12.93
C ARG A 39 8.06 4.13 -13.30
N ASN A 40 7.04 4.84 -12.83
CA ASN A 40 6.91 6.27 -13.09
C ASN A 40 8.07 7.08 -12.51
N GLU A 41 8.73 6.56 -11.49
CA GLU A 41 9.91 7.17 -10.90
C GLU A 41 11.22 6.51 -11.37
N ASN A 42 11.13 5.70 -12.43
CA ASN A 42 12.28 5.01 -13.04
C ASN A 42 12.99 4.06 -12.07
N ARG A 43 12.25 3.50 -11.12
CA ARG A 43 12.81 2.49 -10.22
C ARG A 43 12.55 1.09 -10.76
N LEU A 44 13.48 0.18 -10.46
CA LEU A 44 13.40 -1.22 -10.86
C LEU A 44 12.83 -2.09 -9.76
N GLU A 45 12.47 -1.50 -8.63
CA GLU A 45 12.02 -2.20 -7.43
C GLU A 45 10.91 -1.42 -6.76
N VAL A 46 9.88 -2.13 -6.26
CA VAL A 46 8.81 -1.53 -5.48
C VAL A 46 9.34 -1.27 -4.06
N CYS A 47 9.22 -0.03 -3.61
CA CYS A 47 9.64 0.42 -2.28
C CYS A 47 8.42 0.59 -1.36
N PRO A 48 8.63 0.68 -0.03
CA PRO A 48 7.51 0.88 0.90
C PRO A 48 6.62 2.09 0.55
N LYS A 49 7.22 3.17 0.06
CA LYS A 49 6.47 4.35 -0.39
C LYS A 49 5.44 3.98 -1.46
N ASP A 50 5.85 3.16 -2.43
CA ASP A 50 4.96 2.76 -3.52
C ASP A 50 3.77 1.96 -3.00
N VAL A 51 4.01 1.08 -2.03
CA VAL A 51 2.94 0.27 -1.42
C VAL A 51 1.94 1.17 -0.71
N VAL A 52 2.42 2.07 0.13
CA VAL A 52 1.53 2.99 0.87
C VAL A 52 0.75 3.87 -0.09
N ASP A 53 1.44 4.49 -1.06
CA ASP A 53 0.79 5.33 -2.06
C ASP A 53 -0.25 4.55 -2.86
N ALA A 54 0.04 3.29 -3.20
CA ALA A 54 -0.88 2.44 -3.95
C ALA A 54 -2.14 2.13 -3.15
N PHE A 55 -2.01 1.84 -1.86
CA PHE A 55 -3.18 1.61 -1.01
C PHE A 55 -4.07 2.85 -0.93
N PHE A 56 -3.48 4.04 -0.77
CA PHE A 56 -4.26 5.27 -0.76
C PHE A 56 -4.91 5.55 -2.11
N LYS A 57 -4.22 5.22 -3.21
CA LYS A 57 -4.74 5.45 -4.55
C LYS A 57 -5.92 4.54 -4.88
N GLU A 58 -5.86 3.28 -4.47
CA GLU A 58 -6.87 2.28 -4.80
C GLU A 58 -8.01 2.19 -3.78
N THR A 59 -7.88 2.83 -2.63
CA THR A 59 -8.90 2.79 -1.58
C THR A 59 -9.78 4.04 -1.67
N PRO A 60 -11.12 3.87 -1.68
CA PRO A 60 -12.02 5.03 -1.68
C PRO A 60 -11.75 5.94 -0.48
N PHE A 61 -11.88 7.25 -0.70
CA PHE A 61 -11.55 8.26 0.31
C PHE A 61 -12.26 8.00 1.65
N GLY A 62 -13.51 7.55 1.61
CA GLY A 62 -14.29 7.28 2.82
C GLY A 62 -13.70 6.19 3.71
N PHE A 63 -12.80 5.35 3.19
CA PHE A 63 -12.16 4.28 3.94
C PHE A 63 -10.71 4.61 4.32
N HIS A 64 -10.22 5.82 4.02
CA HIS A 64 -8.86 6.21 4.38
C HIS A 64 -8.65 6.26 5.89
N GLY A 65 -9.66 6.73 6.64
CA GLY A 65 -9.56 6.77 8.10
C GLY A 65 -9.25 5.43 8.72
N PRO A 66 -10.10 4.41 8.52
CA PRO A 66 -9.83 3.06 9.03
C PRO A 66 -8.50 2.49 8.52
N MET A 67 -8.15 2.74 7.26
CA MET A 67 -6.88 2.28 6.70
C MET A 67 -5.68 2.90 7.42
N LYS A 68 -5.76 4.20 7.73
CA LYS A 68 -4.71 4.88 8.49
C LYS A 68 -4.56 4.28 9.88
N MET A 69 -5.67 3.93 10.52
CA MET A 69 -5.63 3.27 11.84
C MET A 69 -4.93 1.92 11.75
N ASP A 70 -5.21 1.15 10.71
CA ASP A 70 -4.54 -0.13 10.50
C ASP A 70 -3.04 0.06 10.27
N MET A 71 -2.67 1.04 9.46
CA MET A 71 -1.26 1.35 9.21
C MET A 71 -0.54 1.77 10.50
N ASP A 72 -1.19 2.60 11.33
CA ASP A 72 -0.64 3.00 12.63
C ASP A 72 -0.42 1.78 13.52
N ALA A 73 -1.39 0.87 13.58
CA ALA A 73 -1.28 -0.35 14.37
C ALA A 73 -0.13 -1.24 13.90
N LEU A 74 0.18 -1.19 12.61
CA LEU A 74 1.26 -1.97 12.01
C LEU A 74 2.61 -1.25 12.05
N GLY A 75 2.66 -0.01 12.56
CA GLY A 75 3.88 0.77 12.60
C GLY A 75 4.31 1.32 11.24
N ILE A 76 3.40 1.40 10.30
CA ILE A 76 3.69 1.91 8.95
C ILE A 76 3.52 3.42 8.94
N GLU A 77 4.60 4.13 8.62
CA GLU A 77 4.64 5.59 8.67
C GLU A 77 4.12 6.22 7.38
N TYR A 78 2.79 6.18 7.18
CA TYR A 78 2.19 6.73 5.97
C TYR A 78 2.33 8.26 5.87
N LYS A 79 2.45 8.94 7.02
CA LYS A 79 2.50 10.41 7.05
C LYS A 79 3.73 10.97 6.33
N LYS A 80 4.85 10.26 6.40
CA LYS A 80 6.08 10.75 5.75
C LYS A 80 6.00 10.74 4.23
N TYR A 81 4.96 10.12 3.66
CA TYR A 81 4.72 10.10 2.23
C TYR A 81 3.61 11.07 1.81
N GLY A 82 3.19 11.96 2.71
CA GLY A 82 2.22 12.99 2.40
C GLY A 82 0.76 12.63 2.63
N HIS A 83 0.48 11.53 3.35
CA HIS A 83 -0.89 11.05 3.59
C HIS A 83 -1.42 11.40 4.98
N ASP A 84 -0.93 12.47 5.56
CA ASP A 84 -1.32 12.91 6.89
C ASP A 84 -2.52 13.85 6.92
N LYS A 85 -3.10 14.14 5.76
CA LYS A 85 -4.24 15.05 5.63
C LYS A 85 -5.57 14.32 5.68
#